data_dff0cc0e30f55f167f961c8ae712bbba
#
_entry.id   dff0cc0e30f55f167f961c8ae712bbba
#
_cell.length_a   1.000
_cell.length_b   1.000
_cell.length_c   1.000
_cell.angle_alpha   90.00
_cell.angle_beta   90.00
_cell.angle_gamma   90.00
#
_symmetry.space_group_name_H-M   'P 1'
#
loop_
_entity.id
_entity.type
_entity.pdbx_description
1 polymer ?
#
loop_
_entity_poly.entity_id
_entity_poly.type
_entity_poly.pdbx_seq_one_letter_code
_entity_poly.pdbx_strand_id
1 'polypeptide(L)'
;MNSCDKQQLKTTAAKVRLGIIEGVYNAKSGHPGGSLSAADIFTYLYFKELHIDPQNPKDPDRDRFVLSKGHCAPGLYAALAQRGYFSVDELKKLRYIGAMLQGHPDMKGTPGIDMSSGSLGQGISAAAGMALAGKIDNKDYRVYSLLGDGEIEEGQVWEAAMFASHNNLDNLCLIVDFNGLQIDGPVSEVAGPEPIDKKFEAFGFDVQTIDGHDFDAIEAAFAHAKTVKSKPSVIIAKTVKGKGVSYMENQVGWHGTAPNKEQYETAMQELTAALHELEGC
;
A
#
# COMPACT_ATOMS: atom_id res chain seq x y z
N MET A 1 12.61 14.82 7.58
CA MET A 1 13.58 13.79 7.08
C MET A 1 14.87 14.48 6.63
N ASN A 2 16.06 13.85 6.75
CA ASN A 2 17.26 14.41 6.14
C ASN A 2 17.27 14.15 4.61
N SER A 3 18.10 14.93 3.87
CA SER A 3 18.10 14.87 2.41
C SER A 3 18.58 13.52 1.86
N CYS A 4 19.51 12.85 2.55
CA CYS A 4 20.06 11.55 2.14
C CYS A 4 18.99 10.44 2.28
N ASP A 5 18.28 10.38 3.41
CA ASP A 5 17.19 9.43 3.62
C ASP A 5 16.07 9.64 2.59
N LYS A 6 15.71 10.91 2.32
CA LYS A 6 14.67 11.24 1.34
C LYS A 6 15.07 10.78 -0.07
N GLN A 7 16.33 11.00 -0.45
CA GLN A 7 16.86 10.57 -1.73
C GLN A 7 16.85 9.05 -1.86
N GLN A 8 17.28 8.34 -0.81
CA GLN A 8 17.25 6.87 -0.78
C GLN A 8 15.83 6.32 -0.94
N LEU A 9 14.84 6.93 -0.28
CA LEU A 9 13.44 6.51 -0.41
C LEU A 9 12.91 6.74 -1.84
N LYS A 10 13.21 7.89 -2.45
CA LYS A 10 12.85 8.17 -3.85
C LYS A 10 13.44 7.15 -4.81
N THR A 11 14.72 6.86 -4.67
CA THR A 11 15.43 5.84 -5.46
C THR A 11 14.80 4.45 -5.27
N THR A 12 14.46 4.09 -4.04
CA THR A 12 13.80 2.82 -3.74
C THR A 12 12.40 2.76 -4.33
N ALA A 13 11.61 3.84 -4.25
CA ALA A 13 10.29 3.90 -4.85
C ALA A 13 10.33 3.77 -6.38
N ALA A 14 11.34 4.33 -7.03
CA ALA A 14 11.57 4.11 -8.45
C ALA A 14 11.85 2.63 -8.77
N LYS A 15 12.68 1.96 -7.97
CA LYS A 15 12.93 0.50 -8.09
C LYS A 15 11.67 -0.34 -7.84
N VAL A 16 10.83 0.06 -6.88
CA VAL A 16 9.52 -0.58 -6.64
C VAL A 16 8.62 -0.45 -7.87
N ARG A 17 8.55 0.73 -8.51
CA ARG A 17 7.78 0.95 -9.73
C ARG A 17 8.27 0.10 -10.90
N LEU A 18 9.58 -0.03 -11.10
CA LEU A 18 10.17 -0.93 -12.10
C LEU A 18 9.73 -2.38 -11.84
N GLY A 19 9.78 -2.84 -10.58
CA GLY A 19 9.34 -4.19 -10.21
C GLY A 19 7.85 -4.43 -10.44
N ILE A 20 6.99 -3.43 -10.23
CA ILE A 20 5.55 -3.52 -10.52
C ILE A 20 5.33 -3.78 -12.01
N ILE A 21 5.94 -2.96 -12.87
CA ILE A 21 5.78 -3.07 -14.33
C ILE A 21 6.36 -4.39 -14.84
N GLU A 22 7.54 -4.79 -14.37
CA GLU A 22 8.17 -6.08 -14.68
C GLU A 22 7.25 -7.26 -14.36
N GLY A 23 6.71 -7.30 -13.13
CA GLY A 23 5.85 -8.39 -12.69
C GLY A 23 4.54 -8.48 -13.47
N VAL A 24 3.84 -7.36 -13.64
CA VAL A 24 2.55 -7.30 -14.34
C VAL A 24 2.70 -7.64 -15.82
N TYR A 25 3.77 -7.18 -16.47
CA TYR A 25 4.07 -7.51 -17.88
C TYR A 25 4.33 -9.00 -18.08
N ASN A 26 5.18 -9.61 -17.27
CA ASN A 26 5.50 -11.03 -17.36
C ASN A 26 4.28 -11.91 -17.08
N ALA A 27 3.46 -11.52 -16.11
CA ALA A 27 2.22 -12.22 -15.79
C ALA A 27 1.13 -12.06 -16.86
N LYS A 28 1.24 -11.09 -17.76
CA LYS A 28 0.19 -10.67 -18.71
C LYS A 28 -1.15 -10.40 -18.02
N SER A 29 -1.11 -10.06 -16.75
CA SER A 29 -2.27 -9.86 -15.87
C SER A 29 -1.82 -9.15 -14.59
N GLY A 30 -2.68 -8.32 -14.03
CA GLY A 30 -2.42 -7.64 -12.75
C GLY A 30 -2.93 -6.21 -12.73
N HIS A 31 -2.67 -5.53 -11.63
CA HIS A 31 -3.23 -4.21 -11.35
C HIS A 31 -2.10 -3.18 -11.21
N PRO A 32 -1.58 -2.62 -12.33
CA PRO A 32 -0.48 -1.68 -12.27
C PRO A 32 -0.88 -0.33 -11.67
N GLY A 33 -2.04 0.21 -12.04
CA GLY A 33 -2.43 1.57 -11.67
C GLY A 33 -2.44 1.84 -10.17
N GLY A 34 -3.17 1.02 -9.40
CA GLY A 34 -3.23 1.15 -7.95
C GLY A 34 -1.97 0.67 -7.21
N SER A 35 -1.14 -0.17 -7.86
CA SER A 35 0.19 -0.53 -7.33
C SER A 35 1.17 0.62 -7.46
N LEU A 36 1.16 1.32 -8.58
CA LEU A 36 2.02 2.48 -8.85
C LEU A 36 1.63 3.68 -7.99
N SER A 37 0.33 3.94 -7.75
CA SER A 37 -0.13 5.02 -6.87
C SER A 37 0.41 4.86 -5.45
N ALA A 38 0.44 3.64 -4.94
CA ALA A 38 0.84 3.34 -3.57
C ALA A 38 2.36 3.07 -3.40
N ALA A 39 3.17 3.17 -4.45
CA ALA A 39 4.58 2.79 -4.41
C ALA A 39 5.40 3.57 -3.37
N ASP A 40 5.15 4.88 -3.20
CA ASP A 40 5.83 5.70 -2.20
C ASP A 40 5.42 5.31 -0.78
N ILE A 41 4.14 5.00 -0.57
CA ILE A 41 3.59 4.54 0.71
C ILE A 41 4.20 3.18 1.08
N PHE A 42 4.22 2.20 0.16
CA PHE A 42 4.88 0.92 0.39
C PHE A 42 6.36 1.11 0.73
N THR A 43 7.04 1.99 -0.01
CA THR A 43 8.45 2.26 0.22
C THR A 43 8.66 2.83 1.62
N TYR A 44 7.90 3.85 2.01
CA TYR A 44 8.04 4.44 3.34
C TYR A 44 7.78 3.40 4.45
N LEU A 45 6.69 2.64 4.34
CA LEU A 45 6.34 1.61 5.31
C LEU A 45 7.48 0.60 5.50
N TYR A 46 7.97 -0.02 4.45
CA TYR A 46 8.93 -1.12 4.54
C TYR A 46 10.38 -0.68 4.79
N PHE A 47 10.74 0.56 4.48
CA PHE A 47 12.12 1.03 4.62
C PHE A 47 12.35 2.03 5.76
N LYS A 48 11.27 2.55 6.36
CA LYS A 48 11.39 3.58 7.41
C LYS A 48 10.45 3.35 8.60
N GLU A 49 9.20 2.98 8.38
CA GLU A 49 8.17 2.97 9.43
C GLU A 49 8.09 1.66 10.20
N LEU A 50 7.98 0.53 9.49
CA LEU A 50 7.71 -0.77 10.10
C LEU A 50 8.92 -1.31 10.87
N HIS A 51 8.69 -1.73 12.10
CA HIS A 51 9.64 -2.53 12.87
C HIS A 51 9.56 -3.99 12.39
N ILE A 52 10.43 -4.35 11.43
CA ILE A 52 10.46 -5.64 10.74
C ILE A 52 11.89 -6.08 10.44
N ASP A 53 12.11 -7.39 10.40
CA ASP A 53 13.35 -8.01 9.94
C ASP A 53 13.04 -9.04 8.83
N PRO A 54 13.51 -8.82 7.58
CA PRO A 54 13.31 -9.77 6.49
C PRO A 54 13.95 -11.15 6.76
N GLN A 55 14.97 -11.23 7.61
CA GLN A 55 15.62 -12.49 7.99
C GLN A 55 14.81 -13.24 9.07
N ASN A 56 13.91 -12.55 9.78
CA ASN A 56 12.99 -13.13 10.75
C ASN A 56 11.53 -12.71 10.47
N PRO A 57 10.95 -13.12 9.32
CA PRO A 57 9.64 -12.65 8.88
C PRO A 57 8.48 -13.13 9.77
N LYS A 58 8.74 -14.02 10.71
CA LYS A 58 7.74 -14.58 11.65
C LYS A 58 7.92 -14.08 13.09
N ASP A 59 8.75 -13.06 13.32
CA ASP A 59 8.88 -12.44 14.63
C ASP A 59 7.49 -12.08 15.20
N PRO A 60 7.11 -12.58 16.37
CA PRO A 60 5.79 -12.30 16.96
C PRO A 60 5.64 -10.85 17.42
N ASP A 61 6.75 -10.13 17.61
CA ASP A 61 6.76 -8.76 18.13
C ASP A 61 6.93 -7.69 17.03
N ARG A 62 7.08 -8.12 15.75
CA ARG A 62 7.15 -7.19 14.63
C ARG A 62 5.84 -6.45 14.39
N ASP A 63 5.89 -5.30 13.73
CA ASP A 63 4.69 -4.65 13.20
C ASP A 63 3.97 -5.51 12.16
N ARG A 64 2.70 -5.21 11.90
CA ARG A 64 1.86 -5.90 10.93
C ARG A 64 1.41 -4.95 9.84
N PHE A 65 1.41 -5.45 8.61
CA PHE A 65 0.86 -4.72 7.47
C PHE A 65 -0.17 -5.56 6.71
N VAL A 66 -1.39 -5.03 6.58
CA VAL A 66 -2.47 -5.67 5.81
C VAL A 66 -2.75 -4.84 4.56
N LEU A 67 -2.48 -5.40 3.39
CA LEU A 67 -2.91 -4.82 2.13
C LEU A 67 -4.39 -5.13 1.90
N SER A 68 -5.29 -4.26 2.36
CA SER A 68 -6.74 -4.45 2.25
C SER A 68 -7.19 -4.43 0.78
N LYS A 69 -6.70 -3.45 -0.01
CA LYS A 69 -6.85 -3.46 -1.48
C LYS A 69 -5.93 -4.50 -2.14
N GLY A 70 -6.21 -5.78 -1.88
CA GLY A 70 -5.32 -6.91 -2.21
C GLY A 70 -4.92 -7.02 -3.68
N HIS A 71 -5.70 -6.44 -4.59
CA HIS A 71 -5.37 -6.39 -6.01
C HIS A 71 -4.07 -5.62 -6.31
N CYS A 72 -3.64 -4.72 -5.41
CA CYS A 72 -2.35 -4.01 -5.52
C CYS A 72 -1.15 -4.84 -5.03
N ALA A 73 -1.29 -6.17 -4.93
CA ALA A 73 -0.22 -7.09 -4.60
C ALA A 73 1.10 -6.88 -5.38
N PRO A 74 1.10 -6.54 -6.70
CA PRO A 74 2.35 -6.25 -7.41
C PRO A 74 3.20 -5.17 -6.74
N GLY A 75 2.58 -4.11 -6.18
CA GLY A 75 3.27 -3.06 -5.44
C GLY A 75 3.89 -3.57 -4.13
N LEU A 76 3.11 -4.31 -3.36
CA LEU A 76 3.58 -4.93 -2.13
C LEU A 76 4.72 -5.91 -2.38
N TYR A 77 4.60 -6.78 -3.38
CA TYR A 77 5.65 -7.74 -3.72
C TYR A 77 6.94 -7.06 -4.17
N ALA A 78 6.85 -5.99 -4.97
CA ALA A 78 8.01 -5.22 -5.36
C ALA A 78 8.72 -4.58 -4.15
N ALA A 79 7.95 -4.03 -3.19
CA ALA A 79 8.52 -3.49 -1.95
C ALA A 79 9.17 -4.57 -1.08
N LEU A 80 8.52 -5.74 -0.92
CA LEU A 80 9.06 -6.89 -0.18
C LEU A 80 10.35 -7.43 -0.81
N ALA A 81 10.40 -7.56 -2.14
CA ALA A 81 11.60 -7.98 -2.85
C ALA A 81 12.75 -6.99 -2.65
N GLN A 82 12.51 -5.68 -2.82
CA GLN A 82 13.51 -4.63 -2.58
C GLN A 82 13.96 -4.59 -1.10
N ARG A 83 13.08 -4.95 -0.17
CA ARG A 83 13.40 -5.02 1.26
C ARG A 83 14.22 -6.27 1.63
N GLY A 84 14.26 -7.28 0.75
CA GLY A 84 15.08 -8.48 0.91
C GLY A 84 14.34 -9.70 1.50
N TYR A 85 13.01 -9.75 1.44
CA TYR A 85 12.25 -10.94 1.83
C TYR A 85 12.42 -12.10 0.85
N PHE A 86 12.65 -11.79 -0.41
CA PHE A 86 12.93 -12.75 -1.50
C PHE A 86 13.63 -12.04 -2.67
N SER A 87 14.15 -12.81 -3.62
CA SER A 87 14.83 -12.26 -4.80
C SER A 87 13.92 -11.41 -5.67
N VAL A 88 14.43 -10.29 -6.19
CA VAL A 88 13.72 -9.44 -7.17
C VAL A 88 13.32 -10.25 -8.42
N ASP A 89 14.09 -11.28 -8.80
CA ASP A 89 13.75 -12.14 -9.93
C ASP A 89 12.45 -12.92 -9.78
N GLU A 90 11.95 -13.11 -8.54
CA GLU A 90 10.66 -13.74 -8.32
C GLU A 90 9.48 -12.90 -8.86
N LEU A 91 9.66 -11.58 -9.01
CA LEU A 91 8.65 -10.70 -9.60
C LEU A 91 8.28 -11.12 -11.02
N LYS A 92 9.23 -11.65 -11.79
CA LYS A 92 9.01 -12.18 -13.15
C LYS A 92 8.09 -13.40 -13.20
N LYS A 93 7.90 -14.05 -12.06
CA LYS A 93 7.04 -15.25 -11.92
C LYS A 93 5.66 -14.94 -11.33
N LEU A 94 5.29 -13.66 -11.22
CA LEU A 94 3.97 -13.25 -10.71
C LEU A 94 2.85 -14.05 -11.41
N ARG A 95 1.95 -14.64 -10.63
CA ARG A 95 0.78 -15.43 -11.08
C ARG A 95 1.12 -16.71 -11.89
N TYR A 96 2.36 -17.13 -11.98
CA TYR A 96 2.68 -18.41 -12.60
C TYR A 96 2.21 -19.56 -11.68
N ILE A 97 1.75 -20.66 -12.30
CA ILE A 97 1.33 -21.84 -11.55
C ILE A 97 2.51 -22.38 -10.73
N GLY A 98 2.29 -22.56 -9.43
CA GLY A 98 3.32 -23.01 -8.50
C GLY A 98 4.32 -21.94 -8.04
N ALA A 99 4.24 -20.71 -8.55
CA ALA A 99 5.06 -19.61 -8.05
C ALA A 99 4.55 -19.08 -6.71
N MET A 100 5.45 -18.50 -5.94
CA MET A 100 5.18 -17.90 -4.63
C MET A 100 4.26 -16.66 -4.73
N LEU A 101 4.40 -15.85 -5.77
CA LEU A 101 3.69 -14.58 -5.92
C LEU A 101 2.35 -14.77 -6.62
N GLN A 102 1.31 -14.87 -5.83
CA GLN A 102 -0.06 -15.04 -6.29
C GLN A 102 -0.68 -13.72 -6.77
N GLY A 103 -1.85 -13.77 -7.41
CA GLY A 103 -2.55 -12.59 -7.91
C GLY A 103 -3.01 -11.61 -6.82
N HIS A 104 -3.20 -12.12 -5.60
CA HIS A 104 -3.49 -11.39 -4.37
C HIS A 104 -2.56 -11.90 -3.27
N PRO A 105 -2.35 -11.14 -2.17
CA PRO A 105 -1.46 -11.57 -1.10
C PRO A 105 -1.87 -12.93 -0.51
N ASP A 106 -0.88 -13.81 -0.35
CA ASP A 106 -1.05 -15.10 0.32
C ASP A 106 -0.08 -15.23 1.50
N MET A 107 -0.61 -15.20 2.73
CA MET A 107 0.19 -15.25 3.96
C MET A 107 0.85 -16.61 4.20
N LYS A 108 0.40 -17.66 3.50
CA LYS A 108 0.97 -19.01 3.66
C LYS A 108 2.17 -19.24 2.75
N GLY A 109 2.12 -18.69 1.54
CA GLY A 109 3.12 -18.94 0.51
C GLY A 109 4.16 -17.84 0.32
N THR A 110 3.88 -16.59 0.74
CA THR A 110 4.75 -15.44 0.47
C THR A 110 5.34 -14.87 1.77
N PRO A 111 6.67 -14.88 1.94
CA PRO A 111 7.31 -14.26 3.10
C PRO A 111 6.99 -12.76 3.21
N GLY A 112 6.72 -12.29 4.44
CA GLY A 112 6.40 -10.87 4.69
C GLY A 112 4.94 -10.47 4.47
N ILE A 113 4.07 -11.41 4.10
CA ILE A 113 2.62 -11.19 4.01
C ILE A 113 1.96 -11.60 5.33
N ASP A 114 1.24 -10.66 5.94
CA ASP A 114 0.57 -10.86 7.23
C ASP A 114 -0.85 -11.40 7.12
N MET A 115 -1.53 -11.10 6.01
CA MET A 115 -2.91 -11.53 5.77
C MET A 115 -3.14 -11.80 4.29
N SER A 116 -3.76 -12.93 3.99
CA SER A 116 -4.32 -13.18 2.65
C SER A 116 -5.52 -12.27 2.44
N SER A 117 -5.49 -11.46 1.38
CA SER A 117 -6.53 -10.49 1.06
C SER A 117 -6.93 -10.58 -0.41
N GLY A 118 -7.95 -9.81 -0.83
CA GLY A 118 -8.46 -9.82 -2.21
C GLY A 118 -9.93 -9.47 -2.30
N SER A 119 -10.74 -9.90 -1.32
CA SER A 119 -12.10 -9.41 -1.14
C SER A 119 -12.04 -8.03 -0.48
N LEU A 120 -12.46 -6.99 -1.22
CA LEU A 120 -12.39 -5.60 -0.75
C LEU A 120 -13.20 -5.40 0.54
N GLY A 121 -12.72 -4.54 1.40
CA GLY A 121 -13.31 -4.23 2.70
C GLY A 121 -13.01 -5.24 3.81
N GLN A 122 -12.44 -6.44 3.51
CA GLN A 122 -12.20 -7.47 4.52
C GLN A 122 -10.87 -7.28 5.26
N GLY A 123 -9.86 -6.72 4.60
CA GLY A 123 -8.52 -6.56 5.18
C GLY A 123 -8.49 -5.67 6.42
N ILE A 124 -9.27 -4.61 6.44
CA ILE A 124 -9.37 -3.70 7.60
C ILE A 124 -9.89 -4.43 8.84
N SER A 125 -10.86 -5.36 8.69
CA SER A 125 -11.38 -6.15 9.82
C SER A 125 -10.32 -7.07 10.41
N ALA A 126 -9.51 -7.72 9.55
CA ALA A 126 -8.38 -8.50 10.01
C ALA A 126 -7.33 -7.63 10.73
N ALA A 127 -7.02 -6.44 10.18
CA ALA A 127 -6.11 -5.49 10.80
C ALA A 127 -6.59 -5.03 12.18
N ALA A 128 -7.89 -4.72 12.32
CA ALA A 128 -8.50 -4.36 13.60
C ALA A 128 -8.41 -5.50 14.62
N GLY A 129 -8.64 -6.75 14.17
CA GLY A 129 -8.46 -7.94 15.01
C GLY A 129 -7.01 -8.12 15.48
N MET A 130 -6.02 -7.92 14.59
CA MET A 130 -4.59 -7.98 14.95
C MET A 130 -4.23 -6.87 15.94
N ALA A 131 -4.75 -5.66 15.77
CA ALA A 131 -4.51 -4.54 16.67
C ALA A 131 -5.09 -4.81 18.07
N LEU A 132 -6.30 -5.35 18.14
CA LEU A 132 -6.93 -5.76 19.40
C LEU A 132 -6.13 -6.88 20.08
N ALA A 133 -5.68 -7.89 19.34
CA ALA A 133 -4.84 -8.97 19.86
C ALA A 133 -3.57 -8.42 20.51
N GLY A 134 -2.88 -7.47 19.85
CA GLY A 134 -1.72 -6.82 20.43
C GLY A 134 -2.00 -6.14 21.76
N LYS A 135 -3.15 -5.45 21.88
CA LYS A 135 -3.55 -4.82 23.14
C LYS A 135 -3.86 -5.84 24.25
N ILE A 136 -4.56 -6.93 23.90
CA ILE A 136 -4.89 -8.01 24.86
C ILE A 136 -3.60 -8.68 25.36
N ASP A 137 -2.65 -8.93 24.47
CA ASP A 137 -1.39 -9.60 24.77
C ASP A 137 -0.32 -8.65 25.34
N ASN A 138 -0.65 -7.36 25.55
CA ASN A 138 0.26 -6.31 26.01
C ASN A 138 1.53 -6.21 25.14
N LYS A 139 1.37 -6.26 23.81
CA LYS A 139 2.43 -6.12 22.82
C LYS A 139 2.49 -4.68 22.31
N ASP A 140 3.70 -4.22 21.99
CA ASP A 140 3.95 -2.85 21.53
C ASP A 140 3.84 -2.68 20.01
N TYR A 141 3.65 -3.78 19.25
CA TYR A 141 3.57 -3.69 17.80
C TYR A 141 2.36 -2.88 17.32
N ARG A 142 2.55 -2.24 16.20
CA ARG A 142 1.51 -1.49 15.49
C ARG A 142 0.99 -2.30 14.31
N VAL A 143 -0.23 -1.98 13.91
CA VAL A 143 -0.88 -2.57 12.73
C VAL A 143 -1.22 -1.47 11.74
N TYR A 144 -0.81 -1.66 10.49
CA TYR A 144 -1.07 -0.75 9.38
C TYR A 144 -1.93 -1.45 8.35
N SER A 145 -2.88 -0.74 7.75
CA SER A 145 -3.69 -1.29 6.66
C SER A 145 -3.85 -0.28 5.54
N LEU A 146 -3.59 -0.71 4.29
CA LEU A 146 -3.75 0.12 3.10
C LEU A 146 -5.02 -0.25 2.36
N LEU A 147 -5.94 0.73 2.27
CA LEU A 147 -7.22 0.64 1.58
C LEU A 147 -7.18 1.46 0.28
N GLY A 148 -8.08 1.16 -0.64
CA GLY A 148 -8.38 2.02 -1.79
C GLY A 148 -9.58 2.93 -1.51
N ASP A 149 -9.65 4.03 -2.24
CA ASP A 149 -10.78 4.97 -2.18
C ASP A 149 -12.11 4.35 -2.66
N GLY A 150 -12.09 3.54 -3.71
CA GLY A 150 -13.27 2.75 -4.11
C GLY A 150 -13.55 1.59 -3.14
N GLU A 151 -12.52 1.05 -2.45
CA GLU A 151 -12.73 0.00 -1.45
C GLU A 151 -13.52 0.49 -0.25
N ILE A 152 -13.36 1.74 0.18
CA ILE A 152 -14.09 2.27 1.33
C ILE A 152 -15.59 2.48 1.07
N GLU A 153 -16.08 2.20 -0.13
CA GLU A 153 -17.50 2.12 -0.44
C GLU A 153 -18.15 0.85 0.14
N GLU A 154 -17.34 -0.18 0.49
CA GLU A 154 -17.81 -1.40 1.15
C GLU A 154 -18.27 -1.12 2.58
N GLY A 155 -19.48 -1.58 2.94
CA GLY A 155 -20.06 -1.41 4.29
C GLY A 155 -19.18 -1.98 5.40
N GLN A 156 -18.46 -3.08 5.12
CA GLN A 156 -17.55 -3.75 6.04
C GLN A 156 -16.44 -2.83 6.56
N VAL A 157 -15.99 -1.86 5.75
CA VAL A 157 -14.98 -0.86 6.18
C VAL A 157 -15.51 -0.04 7.35
N TRP A 158 -16.76 0.38 7.30
CA TRP A 158 -17.38 1.20 8.34
C TRP A 158 -17.76 0.40 9.58
N GLU A 159 -18.12 -0.87 9.43
CA GLU A 159 -18.27 -1.79 10.57
C GLU A 159 -16.96 -1.97 11.32
N ALA A 160 -15.86 -2.20 10.60
CA ALA A 160 -14.53 -2.30 11.19
C ALA A 160 -14.07 -0.98 11.82
N ALA A 161 -14.41 0.17 11.22
CA ALA A 161 -14.10 1.49 11.76
C ALA A 161 -14.80 1.73 13.11
N MET A 162 -16.11 1.41 13.22
CA MET A 162 -16.84 1.46 14.49
C MET A 162 -16.19 0.58 15.55
N PHE A 163 -15.85 -0.66 15.18
CA PHE A 163 -15.18 -1.60 16.09
C PHE A 163 -13.83 -1.06 16.58
N ALA A 164 -13.00 -0.55 15.67
CA ALA A 164 -11.67 -0.02 16.00
C ALA A 164 -11.75 1.17 16.96
N SER A 165 -12.66 2.09 16.71
CA SER A 165 -12.88 3.26 17.56
C SER A 165 -13.42 2.86 18.94
N HIS A 166 -14.45 1.99 18.99
CA HIS A 166 -15.03 1.52 20.24
C HIS A 166 -13.98 0.85 21.15
N ASN A 167 -13.05 0.09 20.57
CA ASN A 167 -12.00 -0.59 21.32
C ASN A 167 -10.73 0.25 21.51
N ASN A 168 -10.76 1.55 21.17
CA ASN A 168 -9.64 2.48 21.35
C ASN A 168 -8.33 1.94 20.76
N LEU A 169 -8.36 1.42 19.50
CA LEU A 169 -7.21 0.79 18.84
C LEU A 169 -6.20 1.84 18.37
N ASP A 170 -5.52 2.51 19.29
CA ASP A 170 -4.49 3.52 19.00
C ASP A 170 -3.19 2.94 18.42
N ASN A 171 -3.07 1.62 18.37
CA ASN A 171 -2.04 0.89 17.64
C ASN A 171 -2.45 0.52 16.21
N LEU A 172 -3.64 0.93 15.73
CA LEU A 172 -4.11 0.77 14.36
C LEU A 172 -3.94 2.10 13.59
N CYS A 173 -3.27 2.04 12.43
CA CYS A 173 -3.18 3.14 11.49
C CYS A 173 -3.67 2.68 10.11
N LEU A 174 -4.76 3.25 9.64
CA LEU A 174 -5.25 3.05 8.28
C LEU A 174 -4.60 4.04 7.33
N ILE A 175 -4.39 3.62 6.10
CA ILE A 175 -3.98 4.49 5.00
C ILE A 175 -5.03 4.31 3.88
N VAL A 176 -5.60 5.39 3.39
CA VAL A 176 -6.46 5.38 2.20
C VAL A 176 -5.66 5.92 1.02
N ASP A 177 -5.38 5.08 0.04
CA ASP A 177 -4.82 5.50 -1.25
C ASP A 177 -5.92 6.19 -2.06
N PHE A 178 -6.03 7.50 -1.87
CA PHE A 178 -7.03 8.34 -2.50
C PHE A 178 -6.50 8.85 -3.84
N ASN A 179 -6.59 8.00 -4.88
CA ASN A 179 -6.20 8.32 -6.24
C ASN A 179 -7.37 8.80 -7.12
N GLY A 180 -8.60 8.82 -6.61
CA GLY A 180 -9.79 9.35 -7.25
C GLY A 180 -10.44 8.45 -8.29
N LEU A 181 -9.88 7.25 -8.55
CA LEU A 181 -10.31 6.38 -9.65
C LEU A 181 -10.50 4.92 -9.21
N GLN A 182 -11.64 4.35 -9.52
CA GLN A 182 -11.89 2.92 -9.41
C GLN A 182 -12.06 2.25 -10.80
N ILE A 183 -12.46 0.98 -10.83
CA ILE A 183 -12.51 0.18 -12.07
C ILE A 183 -13.47 0.77 -13.13
N ASP A 184 -14.60 1.37 -12.69
CA ASP A 184 -15.66 1.84 -13.56
C ASP A 184 -15.60 3.35 -13.86
N GLY A 185 -14.69 4.10 -13.21
CA GLY A 185 -14.57 5.53 -13.42
C GLY A 185 -14.06 6.31 -12.21
N PRO A 186 -14.25 7.63 -12.19
CA PRO A 186 -14.01 8.46 -11.01
C PRO A 186 -14.87 8.00 -9.83
N VAL A 187 -14.26 7.87 -8.63
CA VAL A 187 -15.02 7.43 -7.43
C VAL A 187 -16.19 8.33 -7.12
N SER A 188 -16.08 9.63 -7.43
CA SER A 188 -17.17 10.62 -7.26
C SER A 188 -18.39 10.37 -8.14
N GLU A 189 -18.20 9.69 -9.28
CA GLU A 189 -19.29 9.38 -10.24
C GLU A 189 -19.86 7.98 -10.03
N VAL A 190 -19.11 7.05 -9.46
CA VAL A 190 -19.55 5.66 -9.26
C VAL A 190 -20.37 5.52 -7.99
N ALA A 191 -19.82 5.83 -6.81
CA ALA A 191 -20.56 5.72 -5.54
C ALA A 191 -20.34 6.91 -4.58
N GLY A 192 -19.36 7.79 -4.86
CA GLY A 192 -19.16 9.03 -4.14
C GLY A 192 -18.75 8.86 -2.67
N PRO A 193 -17.57 8.29 -2.36
CA PRO A 193 -17.15 8.05 -0.98
C PRO A 193 -16.84 9.33 -0.19
N GLU A 194 -16.72 10.47 -0.85
CA GLU A 194 -16.44 11.76 -0.20
C GLU A 194 -17.64 12.32 0.61
N PRO A 195 -17.41 13.13 1.62
CA PRO A 195 -16.11 13.54 2.17
C PRO A 195 -15.52 12.46 3.08
N ILE A 196 -14.37 11.90 2.68
CA ILE A 196 -13.75 10.74 3.35
C ILE A 196 -13.27 11.11 4.76
N ASP A 197 -12.66 12.29 4.90
CA ASP A 197 -12.14 12.82 6.16
C ASP A 197 -13.26 12.93 7.21
N LYS A 198 -14.38 13.56 6.85
CA LYS A 198 -15.51 13.76 7.76
C LYS A 198 -16.17 12.45 8.18
N LYS A 199 -16.21 11.48 7.29
CA LYS A 199 -16.74 10.14 7.61
C LYS A 199 -15.86 9.47 8.68
N PHE A 200 -14.55 9.39 8.48
CA PHE A 200 -13.66 8.80 9.48
C PHE A 200 -13.62 9.59 10.79
N GLU A 201 -13.68 10.95 10.76
CA GLU A 201 -13.84 11.78 11.96
C GLU A 201 -15.12 11.39 12.73
N ALA A 202 -16.24 11.23 12.04
CA ALA A 202 -17.52 10.84 12.64
C ALA A 202 -17.48 9.42 13.26
N PHE A 203 -16.65 8.53 12.70
CA PHE A 203 -16.37 7.21 13.25
C PHE A 203 -15.31 7.22 14.39
N GLY A 204 -14.82 8.39 14.81
CA GLY A 204 -13.95 8.55 15.98
C GLY A 204 -12.46 8.37 15.70
N PHE A 205 -12.02 8.43 14.44
CA PHE A 205 -10.61 8.38 14.06
C PHE A 205 -9.91 9.73 14.23
N ASP A 206 -8.61 9.68 14.45
CA ASP A 206 -7.70 10.79 14.14
C ASP A 206 -7.43 10.80 12.65
N VAL A 207 -7.70 11.92 11.98
CA VAL A 207 -7.67 11.98 10.51
C VAL A 207 -6.64 12.98 10.04
N GLN A 208 -5.82 12.56 9.08
CA GLN A 208 -4.87 13.40 8.38
C GLN A 208 -5.04 13.23 6.88
N THR A 209 -4.92 14.33 6.13
CA THR A 209 -4.90 14.32 4.66
C THR A 209 -3.59 14.87 4.18
N ILE A 210 -2.89 14.12 3.32
CA ILE A 210 -1.53 14.44 2.85
C ILE A 210 -1.38 14.27 1.34
N ASP A 211 -0.31 14.81 0.77
CA ASP A 211 0.23 14.36 -0.51
C ASP A 211 0.93 13.01 -0.30
N GLY A 212 0.39 11.95 -0.92
CA GLY A 212 0.90 10.58 -0.81
C GLY A 212 2.18 10.33 -1.62
N HIS A 213 2.71 11.35 -2.31
CA HIS A 213 3.98 11.30 -3.04
C HIS A 213 5.07 12.16 -2.40
N ASP A 214 4.75 12.93 -1.35
CA ASP A 214 5.75 13.68 -0.59
C ASP A 214 6.19 12.92 0.65
N PHE A 215 7.44 12.44 0.64
CA PHE A 215 8.01 11.68 1.76
C PHE A 215 8.10 12.47 3.07
N ASP A 216 8.21 13.81 3.04
CA ASP A 216 8.19 14.61 4.27
C ASP A 216 6.77 14.66 4.86
N ALA A 217 5.75 14.79 4.02
CA ALA A 217 4.35 14.72 4.46
C ALA A 217 3.99 13.33 4.98
N ILE A 218 4.45 12.26 4.31
CA ILE A 218 4.26 10.88 4.75
C ILE A 218 4.91 10.67 6.13
N GLU A 219 6.19 11.06 6.31
CA GLU A 219 6.89 10.95 7.59
C GLU A 219 6.15 11.68 8.72
N ALA A 220 5.74 12.93 8.47
CA ALA A 220 5.03 13.74 9.46
C ALA A 220 3.71 13.08 9.88
N ALA A 221 2.96 12.51 8.94
CA ALA A 221 1.69 11.86 9.21
C ALA A 221 1.87 10.58 10.05
N PHE A 222 2.82 9.71 9.72
CA PHE A 222 3.09 8.53 10.54
C PHE A 222 3.65 8.88 11.92
N ALA A 223 4.51 9.89 12.00
CA ALA A 223 5.00 10.39 13.29
C ALA A 223 3.86 10.91 14.18
N HIS A 224 2.92 11.67 13.61
CA HIS A 224 1.73 12.13 14.33
C HIS A 224 0.87 10.93 14.78
N ALA A 225 0.56 9.98 13.90
CA ALA A 225 -0.25 8.80 14.22
C ALA A 225 0.29 7.99 15.41
N LYS A 226 1.62 7.99 15.62
CA LYS A 226 2.25 7.35 16.79
C LYS A 226 2.02 8.11 18.10
N THR A 227 1.70 9.40 18.06
CA THR A 227 1.39 10.22 19.24
C THR A 227 -0.06 10.12 19.69
N VAL A 228 -0.95 9.70 18.80
CA VAL A 228 -2.39 9.58 19.07
C VAL A 228 -2.64 8.48 20.10
N LYS A 229 -3.51 8.76 21.07
CA LYS A 229 -3.90 7.82 22.13
C LYS A 229 -5.40 7.65 22.19
N SER A 230 -5.82 6.46 22.57
CA SER A 230 -7.22 6.09 22.81
C SER A 230 -8.14 6.21 21.59
N LYS A 231 -7.61 6.28 20.38
CA LYS A 231 -8.36 6.21 19.13
C LYS A 231 -7.48 5.78 17.97
N PRO A 232 -8.01 5.10 16.96
CA PRO A 232 -7.27 4.75 15.77
C PRO A 232 -6.96 5.98 14.90
N SER A 233 -5.96 5.86 14.03
CA SER A 233 -5.58 6.91 13.08
C SER A 233 -5.89 6.49 11.64
N VAL A 234 -6.20 7.47 10.77
CA VAL A 234 -6.28 7.28 9.33
C VAL A 234 -5.54 8.40 8.59
N ILE A 235 -4.73 8.00 7.62
CA ILE A 235 -4.01 8.89 6.71
C ILE A 235 -4.67 8.78 5.34
N ILE A 236 -5.31 9.85 4.89
CA ILE A 236 -5.87 9.96 3.54
C ILE A 236 -4.75 10.49 2.65
N ALA A 237 -4.13 9.61 1.89
CA ALA A 237 -3.02 9.92 1.01
C ALA A 237 -3.54 10.23 -0.39
N LYS A 238 -3.52 11.50 -0.80
CA LYS A 238 -3.82 11.91 -2.17
C LYS A 238 -2.70 11.44 -3.07
N THR A 239 -3.04 10.62 -4.07
CA THR A 239 -2.09 10.00 -4.97
C THR A 239 -2.53 10.12 -6.43
N VAL A 240 -1.67 9.68 -7.33
CA VAL A 240 -1.95 9.60 -8.77
C VAL A 240 -1.97 8.14 -9.19
N LYS A 241 -3.13 7.64 -9.66
CA LYS A 241 -3.22 6.29 -10.23
C LYS A 241 -2.26 6.15 -11.41
N GLY A 242 -1.43 5.11 -11.42
CA GLY A 242 -0.45 4.92 -12.50
C GLY A 242 0.83 5.76 -12.37
N LYS A 243 1.11 6.33 -11.20
CA LYS A 243 2.21 7.28 -10.94
C LYS A 243 3.57 6.84 -11.49
N GLY A 244 4.18 7.70 -12.31
CA GLY A 244 5.52 7.52 -12.89
C GLY A 244 5.52 6.89 -14.28
N VAL A 245 4.36 6.53 -14.83
CA VAL A 245 4.22 6.03 -16.22
C VAL A 245 3.25 6.93 -16.96
N SER A 246 3.74 7.70 -17.91
CA SER A 246 3.02 8.83 -18.53
C SER A 246 1.66 8.46 -19.10
N TYR A 247 1.54 7.33 -19.78
CA TYR A 247 0.29 6.86 -20.39
C TYR A 247 -0.64 6.12 -19.40
N MET A 248 -0.19 5.86 -18.15
CA MET A 248 -1.00 5.24 -17.09
C MET A 248 -1.55 6.26 -16.10
N GLU A 249 -0.88 7.42 -15.93
CA GLU A 249 -1.29 8.42 -14.94
C GLU A 249 -2.72 8.91 -15.18
N ASN A 250 -3.55 8.82 -14.13
CA ASN A 250 -4.96 9.24 -14.14
C ASN A 250 -5.83 8.54 -15.21
N GLN A 251 -5.47 7.31 -15.60
CA GLN A 251 -6.22 6.55 -16.59
C GLN A 251 -6.91 5.34 -15.96
N VAL A 252 -8.24 5.29 -16.00
CA VAL A 252 -9.08 4.21 -15.47
C VAL A 252 -8.71 2.85 -16.10
N GLY A 253 -8.44 2.83 -17.40
CA GLY A 253 -8.12 1.59 -18.14
C GLY A 253 -6.93 0.80 -17.61
N TRP A 254 -6.05 1.42 -16.82
CA TRP A 254 -4.90 0.77 -16.19
C TRP A 254 -5.20 0.22 -14.78
N HIS A 255 -6.47 0.15 -14.41
CA HIS A 255 -6.83 -0.48 -13.13
C HIS A 255 -6.39 -1.95 -13.08
N GLY A 256 -6.74 -2.74 -14.10
CA GLY A 256 -6.49 -4.19 -14.13
C GLY A 256 -5.92 -4.71 -15.45
N THR A 257 -5.27 -3.87 -16.23
CA THR A 257 -4.73 -4.21 -17.56
C THR A 257 -3.21 -4.29 -17.52
N ALA A 258 -2.65 -5.39 -18.05
CA ALA A 258 -1.21 -5.52 -18.24
C ALA A 258 -0.76 -4.78 -19.51
N PRO A 259 0.42 -4.12 -19.50
CA PRO A 259 0.96 -3.49 -20.70
C PRO A 259 1.34 -4.53 -21.76
N ASN A 260 1.17 -4.19 -23.04
CA ASN A 260 1.77 -4.94 -24.13
C ASN A 260 3.29 -4.65 -24.22
N LYS A 261 3.98 -5.26 -25.18
CA LYS A 261 5.45 -5.14 -25.31
C LYS A 261 5.91 -3.68 -25.50
N GLU A 262 5.30 -2.95 -26.40
CA GLU A 262 5.66 -1.56 -26.69
C GLU A 262 5.40 -0.64 -25.45
N GLN A 263 4.25 -0.82 -24.82
CA GLN A 263 3.89 -0.11 -23.58
C GLN A 263 4.85 -0.43 -22.43
N TYR A 264 5.23 -1.72 -22.30
CA TYR A 264 6.22 -2.15 -21.33
C TYR A 264 7.57 -1.48 -21.57
N GLU A 265 8.08 -1.50 -22.80
CA GLU A 265 9.35 -0.87 -23.16
C GLU A 265 9.34 0.63 -22.85
N THR A 266 8.24 1.33 -23.17
CA THR A 266 8.05 2.76 -22.85
C THR A 266 8.07 2.99 -21.33
N ALA A 267 7.28 2.25 -20.56
CA ALA A 267 7.24 2.39 -19.10
C ALA A 267 8.60 2.12 -18.44
N MET A 268 9.30 1.08 -18.89
CA MET A 268 10.64 0.76 -18.37
C MET A 268 11.65 1.85 -18.72
N GLN A 269 11.57 2.44 -19.91
CA GLN A 269 12.43 3.58 -20.30
C GLN A 269 12.17 4.80 -19.42
N GLU A 270 10.91 5.20 -19.21
CA GLU A 270 10.54 6.34 -18.38
C GLU A 270 11.01 6.14 -16.92
N LEU A 271 10.70 4.98 -16.33
CA LEU A 271 11.06 4.68 -14.94
C LEU A 271 12.58 4.52 -14.74
N THR A 272 13.30 3.97 -15.74
CA THR A 272 14.77 3.86 -15.67
C THR A 272 15.43 5.23 -15.79
N ALA A 273 14.93 6.10 -16.66
CA ALA A 273 15.42 7.47 -16.76
C ALA A 273 15.24 8.23 -15.43
N ALA A 274 14.04 8.14 -14.83
CA ALA A 274 13.78 8.75 -13.52
C ALA A 274 14.68 8.18 -12.42
N LEU A 275 14.97 6.86 -12.43
CA LEU A 275 15.89 6.25 -11.49
C LEU A 275 17.32 6.80 -11.65
N HIS A 276 17.82 6.90 -12.88
CA HIS A 276 19.17 7.43 -13.14
C HIS A 276 19.32 8.89 -12.70
N GLU A 277 18.29 9.72 -12.92
CA GLU A 277 18.28 11.11 -12.41
C GLU A 277 18.42 11.14 -10.87
N LEU A 278 17.72 10.23 -10.18
CA LEU A 278 17.78 10.12 -8.72
C LEU A 278 19.12 9.57 -8.21
N GLU A 279 19.80 8.70 -8.96
CA GLU A 279 21.11 8.13 -8.59
C GLU A 279 22.29 9.08 -8.94
N GLY A 280 22.08 10.07 -9.81
CA GLY A 280 23.05 11.09 -10.19
C GLY A 280 23.10 12.34 -9.31
N CYS A 281 22.17 12.45 -8.38
CA CYS A 281 22.09 13.49 -7.36
C CYS A 281 22.70 13.02 -6.05
#